data_9c39d298ab967890fdff0e88852a4cfe
#
_entry.id   9c39d298ab967890fdff0e88852a4cfe
#
_cell.length_a   1.000
_cell.length_b   1.000
_cell.length_c   1.000
_cell.angle_alpha   90.00
_cell.angle_beta   90.00
_cell.angle_gamma   90.00
#
_symmetry.space_group_name_H-M   'P 1'
#
loop_
_entity.id
_entity.type
_entity.pdbx_description
1 polymer ?
#
loop_
_entity_poly.entity_id
_entity_poly.type
_entity_poly.pdbx_seq_one_letter_code
_entity_poly.pdbx_strand_id
1 'polypeptide(L)'
;MEDMSEAAEMGEHLAVAQALREQLWPHLDTDAPRWVLALLDPNHPVAVHDPLHVTRLAQRQPPVEWLPVRREDFLSSPELWPQLLVLRAPDRSGWIDEPLLDLTVAHALERRTSINGAYVCGWLVTDRDPADIARQMKRALQQRMSFLQQRALAWFEPHRWALLMASEDARAWLRTAMAGVHSWSWIDLAGHLNETLFTGHNEAPVAGALTSADWARQQRVPQARQVVLALTKADIDLPADAERHIDQALLQADVLGLILLEDRLCFALHSVGIGPQWHRHPAATACIECATNGESTLADALDALDDETLHRIAITAGEHVGTKTSKEFMA
;
A
#
# COMPACT_ATOMS: atom_id res chain seq x y z
N MET A 1 18.05 21.90 12.87
CA MET A 1 16.76 21.20 12.94
C MET A 1 16.66 20.17 11.81
N GLU A 2 17.06 20.49 10.57
CA GLU A 2 17.16 19.54 9.44
C GLU A 2 18.07 18.34 9.75
N ASP A 3 19.24 18.57 10.35
CA ASP A 3 20.24 17.52 10.68
C ASP A 3 19.73 16.47 11.70
N MET A 4 18.82 16.86 12.60
CA MET A 4 18.19 15.93 13.56
C MET A 4 17.06 15.10 12.90
N SER A 5 16.37 15.65 11.89
CA SER A 5 15.34 14.93 11.12
C SER A 5 15.97 13.85 10.25
N GLU A 6 17.02 14.19 9.51
CA GLU A 6 17.75 13.22 8.67
C GLU A 6 18.34 12.06 9.49
N ALA A 7 18.88 12.36 10.70
CA ALA A 7 19.41 11.33 11.57
C ALA A 7 18.31 10.40 12.12
N ALA A 8 17.12 10.93 12.39
CA ALA A 8 15.97 10.15 12.86
C ALA A 8 15.42 9.25 11.74
N GLU A 9 15.27 9.78 10.52
CA GLU A 9 14.83 9.01 9.35
C GLU A 9 15.82 7.89 8.99
N MET A 10 17.12 8.18 9.04
CA MET A 10 18.16 7.16 8.82
C MET A 10 18.08 6.06 9.89
N GLY A 11 17.79 6.41 11.13
CA GLY A 11 17.59 5.45 12.22
C GLY A 11 16.37 4.54 11.98
N GLU A 12 15.26 5.10 11.49
CA GLU A 12 14.05 4.34 11.13
C GLU A 12 14.34 3.36 9.99
N HIS A 13 14.98 3.81 8.91
CA HIS A 13 15.34 2.96 7.77
C HIS A 13 16.18 1.75 8.20
N LEU A 14 17.20 1.99 9.04
CA LEU A 14 18.07 0.91 9.55
C LEU A 14 17.31 -0.08 10.44
N ALA A 15 16.41 0.40 11.29
CA ALA A 15 15.60 -0.45 12.15
C ALA A 15 14.66 -1.36 11.34
N VAL A 16 13.99 -0.82 10.33
CA VAL A 16 13.09 -1.59 9.45
C VAL A 16 13.91 -2.57 8.59
N ALA A 17 15.07 -2.17 8.07
CA ALA A 17 15.94 -3.07 7.32
C ALA A 17 16.45 -4.23 8.19
N GLN A 18 16.78 -3.97 9.44
CA GLN A 18 17.15 -5.01 10.41
C GLN A 18 15.97 -5.95 10.71
N ALA A 19 14.77 -5.41 10.92
CA ALA A 19 13.56 -6.21 11.13
C ALA A 19 13.26 -7.10 9.91
N LEU A 20 13.45 -6.61 8.69
CA LEU A 20 13.30 -7.41 7.47
C LEU A 20 14.33 -8.55 7.40
N ARG A 21 15.60 -8.29 7.77
CA ARG A 21 16.62 -9.36 7.86
C ARG A 21 16.21 -10.46 8.85
N GLU A 22 15.68 -10.06 10.00
CA GLU A 22 15.20 -10.97 11.03
C GLU A 22 13.99 -11.80 10.56
N GLN A 23 13.09 -11.22 9.78
CA GLN A 23 11.98 -11.95 9.12
C GLN A 23 12.49 -12.92 8.05
N LEU A 24 13.47 -12.54 7.27
CA LEU A 24 14.02 -13.38 6.19
C LEU A 24 14.86 -14.54 6.73
N TRP A 25 15.53 -14.36 7.86
CA TRP A 25 16.48 -15.34 8.42
C TRP A 25 15.89 -16.76 8.58
N PRO A 26 14.71 -16.96 9.22
CA PRO A 26 14.15 -18.30 9.40
C PRO A 26 13.86 -19.03 8.08
N HIS A 27 13.62 -18.27 7.02
CA HIS A 27 13.39 -18.84 5.70
C HIS A 27 14.69 -19.25 4.98
N LEU A 28 15.82 -18.66 5.34
CA LEU A 28 17.09 -18.86 4.68
C LEU A 28 18.03 -19.79 5.45
N ASP A 29 17.83 -19.95 6.75
CA ASP A 29 18.52 -20.91 7.61
C ASP A 29 17.96 -22.34 7.43
N THR A 30 18.03 -22.82 6.19
CA THR A 30 17.53 -24.14 5.76
C THR A 30 18.46 -24.73 4.70
N ASP A 31 18.48 -26.06 4.58
CA ASP A 31 19.22 -26.76 3.52
C ASP A 31 18.61 -26.57 2.12
N ALA A 32 17.39 -26.03 2.05
CA ALA A 32 16.70 -25.82 0.78
C ALA A 32 17.24 -24.56 0.07
N PRO A 33 17.53 -24.66 -1.25
CA PRO A 33 17.94 -23.51 -2.03
C PRO A 33 16.80 -22.49 -2.12
N ARG A 34 17.04 -21.25 -1.66
CA ARG A 34 16.00 -20.20 -1.68
C ARG A 34 16.49 -18.91 -2.29
N TRP A 35 15.60 -18.31 -3.04
CA TRP A 35 15.72 -16.97 -3.59
C TRP A 35 15.12 -15.94 -2.66
N VAL A 36 15.73 -14.76 -2.61
CA VAL A 36 15.11 -13.53 -2.07
C VAL A 36 15.01 -12.54 -3.21
N LEU A 37 13.81 -12.06 -3.46
CA LEU A 37 13.51 -11.14 -4.55
C LEU A 37 12.81 -9.90 -3.99
N ALA A 38 13.16 -8.71 -4.51
CA ALA A 38 12.35 -7.51 -4.31
C ALA A 38 11.51 -7.24 -5.58
N LEU A 39 10.27 -6.85 -5.41
CA LEU A 39 9.39 -6.48 -6.53
C LEU A 39 9.38 -4.97 -6.69
N LEU A 40 9.78 -4.52 -7.88
CA LEU A 40 9.75 -3.13 -8.30
C LEU A 40 8.61 -2.91 -9.30
N ASP A 41 7.89 -1.78 -9.21
CA ASP A 41 6.88 -1.37 -10.20
C ASP A 41 7.32 -0.10 -10.93
N PRO A 42 7.97 -0.20 -12.11
CA PRO A 42 8.39 0.95 -12.90
C PRO A 42 7.24 1.83 -13.42
N ASN A 43 5.99 1.38 -13.30
CA ASN A 43 4.82 2.24 -13.57
C ASN A 43 4.75 3.43 -12.60
N HIS A 44 5.48 3.36 -11.48
CA HIS A 44 5.71 4.44 -10.52
C HIS A 44 7.16 4.89 -10.60
N PRO A 45 7.57 5.66 -11.63
CA PRO A 45 8.95 5.86 -12.00
C PRO A 45 9.74 6.59 -10.92
N VAL A 46 10.99 6.20 -10.80
CA VAL A 46 12.02 6.90 -10.02
C VAL A 46 12.90 7.74 -10.93
N ALA A 47 13.57 8.73 -10.39
CA ALA A 47 14.46 9.59 -11.16
C ALA A 47 15.66 8.79 -11.70
N VAL A 48 16.21 9.18 -12.87
CA VAL A 48 17.33 8.48 -13.52
C VAL A 48 18.58 8.41 -12.63
N HIS A 49 18.74 9.37 -11.70
CA HIS A 49 19.84 9.37 -10.73
C HIS A 49 19.60 8.50 -9.50
N ASP A 50 18.38 7.99 -9.30
CA ASP A 50 18.04 7.11 -8.20
C ASP A 50 18.83 5.80 -8.28
N PRO A 51 19.45 5.33 -7.18
CA PRO A 51 20.21 4.07 -7.16
C PRO A 51 19.41 2.83 -7.61
N LEU A 52 18.09 2.84 -7.44
CA LEU A 52 17.19 1.76 -7.87
C LEU A 52 16.67 1.91 -9.31
N HIS A 53 17.02 3.00 -10.02
CA HIS A 53 16.67 3.13 -11.43
C HIS A 53 17.36 2.04 -12.27
N VAL A 54 16.66 1.44 -13.21
CA VAL A 54 17.15 0.32 -14.03
C VAL A 54 18.52 0.57 -14.68
N THR A 55 18.80 1.81 -15.11
CA THR A 55 20.13 2.17 -15.67
C THR A 55 21.23 2.15 -14.61
N ARG A 56 20.94 2.49 -13.37
CA ARG A 56 21.90 2.43 -12.26
C ARG A 56 22.14 1.02 -11.79
N LEU A 57 21.08 0.25 -11.68
CA LEU A 57 21.17 -1.20 -11.37
C LEU A 57 22.01 -1.94 -12.41
N ALA A 58 21.85 -1.61 -13.71
CA ALA A 58 22.65 -2.20 -14.80
C ALA A 58 24.15 -1.87 -14.71
N GLN A 59 24.53 -0.75 -14.09
CA GLN A 59 25.91 -0.30 -13.92
C GLN A 59 26.55 -0.80 -12.62
N ARG A 60 25.77 -1.47 -11.75
CA ARG A 60 26.26 -1.93 -10.45
C ARG A 60 27.28 -3.06 -10.58
N GLN A 61 28.22 -3.11 -9.65
CA GLN A 61 29.21 -4.17 -9.55
C GLN A 61 29.18 -4.75 -8.14
N PRO A 62 28.94 -6.07 -7.98
CA PRO A 62 28.64 -7.03 -9.04
C PRO A 62 27.32 -6.72 -9.77
N PRO A 63 27.15 -7.22 -11.01
CA PRO A 63 25.91 -7.04 -11.75
C PRO A 63 24.71 -7.59 -10.97
N VAL A 64 23.63 -6.81 -10.96
CA VAL A 64 22.37 -7.23 -10.35
C VAL A 64 21.52 -7.91 -11.41
N GLU A 65 20.90 -9.02 -11.04
CA GLU A 65 19.97 -9.73 -11.90
C GLU A 65 18.53 -9.27 -11.60
N TRP A 66 17.74 -9.06 -12.64
CA TRP A 66 16.30 -8.80 -12.52
C TRP A 66 15.53 -9.45 -13.67
N LEU A 67 14.28 -9.80 -13.41
CA LEU A 67 13.40 -10.45 -14.37
C LEU A 67 12.10 -9.66 -14.51
N PRO A 68 11.67 -9.36 -15.74
CA PRO A 68 10.43 -8.64 -15.98
C PRO A 68 9.20 -9.54 -15.76
N VAL A 69 8.19 -8.99 -15.09
CA VAL A 69 6.85 -9.56 -14.99
C VAL A 69 6.00 -8.93 -16.09
N ARG A 70 5.84 -9.63 -17.20
CA ARG A 70 5.14 -9.10 -18.38
C ARG A 70 3.71 -8.69 -18.06
N ARG A 71 3.35 -7.45 -18.41
CA ARG A 71 2.00 -6.91 -18.31
C ARG A 71 1.38 -6.76 -19.70
N GLU A 72 0.21 -7.37 -19.90
CA GLU A 72 -0.47 -7.34 -21.20
C GLU A 72 -1.08 -5.95 -21.51
N ASP A 73 -1.40 -5.16 -20.48
CA ASP A 73 -1.87 -3.77 -20.61
C ASP A 73 -0.75 -2.78 -21.01
N PHE A 74 0.53 -3.18 -20.87
CA PHE A 74 1.71 -2.38 -21.24
C PHE A 74 2.60 -3.10 -22.29
N LEU A 75 1.99 -3.79 -23.27
CA LEU A 75 2.76 -4.50 -24.30
C LEU A 75 3.64 -3.56 -25.14
N SER A 76 3.20 -2.34 -25.37
CA SER A 76 3.94 -1.33 -26.14
C SER A 76 5.00 -0.60 -25.30
N SER A 77 5.04 -0.82 -23.98
CA SER A 77 5.90 -0.13 -23.02
C SER A 77 6.53 -1.12 -22.04
N PRO A 78 7.44 -2.01 -22.51
CA PRO A 78 8.06 -3.04 -21.66
C PRO A 78 8.85 -2.47 -20.48
N GLU A 79 9.28 -1.23 -20.56
CA GLU A 79 9.95 -0.48 -19.49
C GLU A 79 9.06 -0.25 -18.27
N LEU A 80 7.73 -0.35 -18.42
CA LEU A 80 6.75 -0.23 -17.35
C LEU A 80 6.36 -1.59 -16.72
N TRP A 81 6.98 -2.68 -17.17
CA TRP A 81 6.69 -3.99 -16.56
C TRP A 81 7.34 -4.09 -15.18
N PRO A 82 6.63 -4.63 -14.18
CA PRO A 82 7.23 -4.91 -12.87
C PRO A 82 8.47 -5.79 -13.00
N GLN A 83 9.43 -5.59 -12.10
CA GLN A 83 10.72 -6.25 -12.13
C GLN A 83 10.94 -7.03 -10.83
N LEU A 84 11.28 -8.29 -10.93
CA LEU A 84 11.78 -9.10 -9.82
C LEU A 84 13.29 -8.90 -9.73
N LEU A 85 13.73 -8.12 -8.75
CA LEU A 85 15.13 -7.84 -8.46
C LEU A 85 15.70 -8.95 -7.57
N VAL A 86 16.77 -9.62 -8.00
CA VAL A 86 17.38 -10.71 -7.23
C VAL A 86 18.29 -10.14 -6.16
N LEU A 87 17.90 -10.29 -4.89
CA LEU A 87 18.72 -9.92 -3.72
C LEU A 87 19.59 -11.09 -3.25
N ARG A 88 19.12 -12.34 -3.43
CA ARG A 88 19.85 -13.58 -3.15
C ARG A 88 19.49 -14.66 -4.14
N ALA A 89 20.51 -15.34 -4.66
CA ALA A 89 20.37 -16.57 -5.44
C ALA A 89 20.95 -17.76 -4.65
N PRO A 90 20.38 -18.97 -4.77
CA PRO A 90 20.81 -20.15 -4.02
C PRO A 90 22.26 -20.58 -4.28
N ASP A 91 22.75 -20.33 -5.50
CA ASP A 91 24.06 -20.72 -5.99
C ASP A 91 25.18 -19.71 -5.68
N ARG A 92 24.80 -18.54 -5.15
CA ARG A 92 25.78 -17.52 -4.77
C ARG A 92 26.22 -17.69 -3.34
N SER A 93 27.54 -17.63 -3.13
CA SER A 93 28.12 -17.54 -1.78
C SER A 93 27.72 -16.22 -1.15
N GLY A 94 27.14 -16.28 0.02
CA GLY A 94 26.75 -15.10 0.77
C GLY A 94 25.29 -15.15 1.24
N TRP A 95 24.99 -14.28 2.18
CA TRP A 95 23.70 -14.20 2.84
C TRP A 95 22.65 -13.55 1.90
N ILE A 96 22.79 -12.27 1.66
CA ILE A 96 21.94 -11.44 0.80
C ILE A 96 22.75 -10.23 0.36
N ASP A 97 22.36 -9.56 -0.72
CA ASP A 97 22.92 -8.25 -1.08
C ASP A 97 22.38 -7.17 -0.12
N GLU A 98 23.04 -7.05 1.05
CA GLU A 98 22.59 -6.14 2.11
C GLU A 98 22.50 -4.67 1.67
N PRO A 99 23.51 -4.09 0.96
CA PRO A 99 23.38 -2.72 0.49
C PRO A 99 22.19 -2.50 -0.45
N LEU A 100 21.82 -3.52 -1.25
CA LEU A 100 20.67 -3.44 -2.13
C LEU A 100 19.36 -3.60 -1.37
N LEU A 101 19.35 -4.49 -0.35
CA LEU A 101 18.21 -4.62 0.56
C LEU A 101 17.93 -3.30 1.26
N ASP A 102 18.95 -2.66 1.85
CA ASP A 102 18.83 -1.40 2.57
C ASP A 102 18.30 -0.28 1.66
N LEU A 103 18.78 -0.19 0.42
CA LEU A 103 18.27 0.75 -0.57
C LEU A 103 16.79 0.50 -0.89
N THR A 104 16.37 -0.76 -1.02
CA THR A 104 14.96 -1.06 -1.30
C THR A 104 14.06 -0.72 -0.11
N VAL A 105 14.52 -0.94 1.13
CA VAL A 105 13.77 -0.59 2.35
C VAL A 105 13.64 0.92 2.50
N ALA A 106 14.75 1.66 2.38
CA ALA A 106 14.72 3.12 2.45
C ALA A 106 13.74 3.70 1.44
N HIS A 107 13.81 3.26 0.18
CA HIS A 107 12.92 3.72 -0.87
C HIS A 107 11.45 3.37 -0.61
N ALA A 108 11.15 2.18 -0.08
CA ALA A 108 9.79 1.78 0.26
C ALA A 108 9.21 2.67 1.36
N LEU A 109 10.00 2.99 2.40
CA LEU A 109 9.61 3.88 3.50
C LEU A 109 9.37 5.31 3.02
N GLU A 110 10.31 5.89 2.28
CA GLU A 110 10.21 7.26 1.76
C GLU A 110 8.99 7.47 0.85
N ARG A 111 8.63 6.44 0.08
CA ARG A 111 7.60 6.50 -0.94
C ARG A 111 6.26 5.87 -0.54
N ARG A 112 6.12 5.38 0.71
CA ARG A 112 4.89 4.69 1.16
C ARG A 112 3.61 5.51 1.01
N THR A 113 3.70 6.83 1.17
CA THR A 113 2.56 7.75 1.06
C THR A 113 2.48 8.45 -0.31
N SER A 114 3.25 7.99 -1.30
CA SER A 114 3.25 8.60 -2.64
C SER A 114 1.87 8.50 -3.31
N ILE A 115 1.41 9.64 -3.85
CA ILE A 115 0.15 9.70 -4.61
C ILE A 115 0.16 8.78 -5.84
N ASN A 116 1.33 8.57 -6.42
CA ASN A 116 1.48 7.72 -7.59
C ASN A 116 1.53 6.22 -7.24
N GLY A 117 1.77 5.85 -5.97
CA GLY A 117 1.99 4.48 -5.52
C GLY A 117 3.45 4.14 -5.28
N ALA A 118 3.72 2.91 -4.85
CA ALA A 118 5.03 2.44 -4.45
C ALA A 118 5.83 1.90 -5.65
N TYR A 119 7.09 2.33 -5.79
CA TYR A 119 8.04 1.73 -6.73
C TYR A 119 8.57 0.39 -6.20
N VAL A 120 8.98 0.33 -4.92
CA VAL A 120 9.30 -0.93 -4.23
C VAL A 120 8.03 -1.44 -3.57
N CYS A 121 7.55 -2.61 -4.04
CA CYS A 121 6.26 -3.14 -3.60
C CYS A 121 6.37 -4.16 -2.46
N GLY A 122 7.52 -4.79 -2.30
CA GLY A 122 7.77 -5.76 -1.23
C GLY A 122 8.86 -6.75 -1.57
N TRP A 123 9.06 -7.71 -0.65
CA TRP A 123 10.09 -8.73 -0.73
C TRP A 123 9.46 -10.12 -0.59
N LEU A 124 9.97 -11.07 -1.35
CA LEU A 124 9.48 -12.43 -1.31
C LEU A 124 10.60 -13.46 -1.18
N VAL A 125 10.31 -14.56 -0.50
CA VAL A 125 11.16 -15.74 -0.42
C VAL A 125 10.50 -16.88 -1.17
N THR A 126 11.26 -17.57 -2.03
CA THR A 126 10.78 -18.70 -2.82
C THR A 126 11.90 -19.73 -3.07
N ASP A 127 11.51 -20.99 -3.22
CA ASP A 127 12.40 -22.07 -3.69
C ASP A 127 12.30 -22.28 -5.22
N ARG A 128 11.37 -21.55 -5.87
CA ARG A 128 11.17 -21.64 -7.31
C ARG A 128 12.04 -20.65 -8.06
N ASP A 129 12.36 -21.02 -9.29
CA ASP A 129 13.05 -20.13 -10.22
C ASP A 129 12.29 -18.80 -10.38
N PRO A 130 12.96 -17.64 -10.30
CA PRO A 130 12.32 -16.32 -10.46
C PRO A 130 11.51 -16.16 -11.75
N ALA A 131 11.91 -16.84 -12.86
CA ALA A 131 11.14 -16.81 -14.10
C ALA A 131 9.79 -17.55 -13.98
N ASP A 132 9.70 -18.58 -13.12
CA ASP A 132 8.43 -19.26 -12.81
C ASP A 132 7.51 -18.36 -12.01
N ILE A 133 8.06 -17.65 -11.00
CA ILE A 133 7.34 -16.65 -10.23
C ILE A 133 6.84 -15.52 -11.14
N ALA A 134 7.69 -14.98 -12.01
CA ALA A 134 7.29 -13.95 -12.97
C ALA A 134 6.13 -14.41 -13.88
N ARG A 135 6.18 -15.66 -14.37
CA ARG A 135 5.08 -16.24 -15.17
C ARG A 135 3.79 -16.39 -14.38
N GLN A 136 3.88 -16.76 -13.11
CA GLN A 136 2.72 -16.88 -12.24
C GLN A 136 2.11 -15.53 -11.91
N MET A 137 2.92 -14.54 -11.53
CA MET A 137 2.47 -13.17 -11.30
C MET A 137 1.81 -12.57 -12.53
N LYS A 138 2.37 -12.78 -13.73
CA LYS A 138 1.75 -12.39 -14.99
C LYS A 138 0.31 -12.91 -15.13
N ARG A 139 0.05 -14.17 -14.78
CA ARG A 139 -1.31 -14.75 -14.83
C ARG A 139 -2.24 -14.10 -13.84
N ALA A 140 -1.74 -13.81 -12.63
CA ALA A 140 -2.51 -13.17 -11.57
C ALA A 140 -2.79 -11.67 -11.82
N LEU A 141 -1.98 -10.99 -12.64
CA LEU A 141 -2.22 -9.60 -13.02
C LEU A 141 -3.49 -9.41 -13.84
N GLN A 142 -3.85 -10.42 -14.66
CA GLN A 142 -5.04 -10.36 -15.52
C GLN A 142 -6.24 -10.94 -14.79
N GLN A 143 -7.16 -10.08 -14.37
CA GLN A 143 -8.38 -10.49 -13.70
C GLN A 143 -9.59 -10.38 -14.63
N ARG A 144 -10.40 -11.44 -14.66
CA ARG A 144 -11.71 -11.40 -15.33
C ARG A 144 -12.73 -10.73 -14.44
N MET A 145 -13.25 -9.60 -14.87
CA MET A 145 -14.39 -8.95 -14.23
C MET A 145 -15.73 -9.49 -14.75
N SER A 146 -15.78 -9.86 -16.03
CA SER A 146 -16.92 -10.48 -16.70
C SER A 146 -16.44 -11.29 -17.91
N PHE A 147 -17.37 -11.97 -18.61
CA PHE A 147 -17.05 -12.74 -19.80
C PHE A 147 -16.32 -11.91 -20.89
N LEU A 148 -16.58 -10.60 -20.95
CA LEU A 148 -16.03 -9.70 -21.97
C LEU A 148 -15.01 -8.70 -21.44
N GLN A 149 -14.81 -8.62 -20.13
CA GLN A 149 -13.94 -7.61 -19.52
C GLN A 149 -12.81 -8.27 -18.74
N GLN A 150 -11.58 -8.01 -19.16
CA GLN A 150 -10.38 -8.26 -18.38
C GLN A 150 -9.80 -6.92 -17.93
N ARG A 151 -9.35 -6.85 -16.70
CA ARG A 151 -8.60 -5.70 -16.18
C ARG A 151 -7.30 -6.18 -15.56
N ALA A 152 -6.25 -5.40 -15.79
CA ALA A 152 -5.02 -5.57 -15.05
C ALA A 152 -5.18 -4.98 -13.63
N LEU A 153 -4.74 -5.72 -12.63
CA LEU A 153 -4.70 -5.29 -11.25
C LEU A 153 -3.27 -5.43 -10.72
N ALA A 154 -2.64 -4.32 -10.37
CA ALA A 154 -1.34 -4.31 -9.69
C ALA A 154 -1.52 -4.70 -8.21
N TRP A 155 -2.00 -5.91 -7.98
CA TRP A 155 -2.37 -6.46 -6.67
C TRP A 155 -1.21 -6.49 -5.67
N PHE A 156 0.01 -6.51 -6.14
CA PHE A 156 1.26 -6.54 -5.37
C PHE A 156 1.65 -5.16 -4.80
N GLU A 157 1.01 -4.09 -5.23
CA GLU A 157 1.26 -2.76 -4.68
C GLU A 157 0.78 -2.72 -3.22
N PRO A 158 1.60 -2.22 -2.26
CA PRO A 158 1.36 -2.39 -0.82
C PRO A 158 -0.03 -1.98 -0.34
N HIS A 159 -0.53 -0.82 -0.75
CA HIS A 159 -1.86 -0.37 -0.39
C HIS A 159 -2.97 -1.32 -0.91
N ARG A 160 -2.83 -1.80 -2.16
CA ARG A 160 -3.77 -2.77 -2.75
C ARG A 160 -3.68 -4.11 -2.05
N TRP A 161 -2.46 -4.55 -1.75
CA TRP A 161 -2.21 -5.79 -1.03
C TRP A 161 -2.87 -5.78 0.35
N ALA A 162 -2.66 -4.72 1.16
CA ALA A 162 -3.26 -4.58 2.48
C ALA A 162 -4.79 -4.67 2.43
N LEU A 163 -5.42 -4.03 1.44
CA LEU A 163 -6.87 -4.10 1.24
C LEU A 163 -7.36 -5.49 0.80
N LEU A 164 -6.61 -6.21 -0.03
CA LEU A 164 -6.93 -7.59 -0.41
C LEU A 164 -6.79 -8.54 0.77
N MET A 165 -5.77 -8.35 1.61
CA MET A 165 -5.58 -9.13 2.83
C MET A 165 -6.69 -8.92 3.86
N ALA A 166 -7.43 -7.83 3.80
CA ALA A 166 -8.59 -7.58 4.64
C ALA A 166 -9.85 -8.40 4.25
N SER A 167 -9.86 -9.05 3.07
CA SER A 167 -10.96 -9.87 2.56
C SER A 167 -10.59 -11.35 2.60
N GLU A 168 -11.48 -12.22 3.11
CA GLU A 168 -11.24 -13.66 3.16
C GLU A 168 -11.18 -14.29 1.74
N ASP A 169 -12.11 -13.89 0.86
CA ASP A 169 -12.13 -14.36 -0.52
C ASP A 169 -10.89 -13.93 -1.29
N ALA A 170 -10.48 -12.65 -1.14
CA ALA A 170 -9.27 -12.14 -1.78
C ALA A 170 -8.01 -12.81 -1.22
N ARG A 171 -7.95 -13.13 0.08
CA ARG A 171 -6.82 -13.90 0.65
C ARG A 171 -6.72 -15.31 0.05
N ALA A 172 -7.84 -15.98 -0.20
CA ALA A 172 -7.85 -17.28 -0.87
C ALA A 172 -7.32 -17.17 -2.30
N TRP A 173 -7.71 -16.12 -3.03
CA TRP A 173 -7.18 -15.82 -4.35
C TRP A 173 -5.69 -15.48 -4.31
N LEU A 174 -5.23 -14.64 -3.35
CA LEU A 174 -3.81 -14.28 -3.18
C LEU A 174 -2.93 -15.51 -2.93
N ARG A 175 -3.39 -16.50 -2.14
CA ARG A 175 -2.67 -17.77 -1.96
C ARG A 175 -2.41 -18.47 -3.29
N THR A 176 -3.37 -18.45 -4.20
CA THR A 176 -3.18 -19.00 -5.56
C THR A 176 -2.22 -18.14 -6.38
N ALA A 177 -2.34 -16.81 -6.30
CA ALA A 177 -1.47 -15.88 -7.01
C ALA A 177 0.00 -15.98 -6.56
N MET A 178 0.22 -16.34 -5.29
CA MET A 178 1.53 -16.46 -4.64
C MET A 178 1.97 -17.92 -4.42
N ALA A 179 1.38 -18.89 -5.14
CA ALA A 179 1.78 -20.29 -4.98
C ALA A 179 3.28 -20.49 -5.27
N GLY A 180 3.99 -21.17 -4.37
CA GLY A 180 5.45 -21.35 -4.42
C GLY A 180 6.26 -20.20 -3.81
N VAL A 181 5.61 -19.16 -3.29
CA VAL A 181 6.21 -18.19 -2.40
C VAL A 181 6.06 -18.66 -0.96
N HIS A 182 7.09 -18.53 -0.15
CA HIS A 182 7.08 -18.90 1.27
C HIS A 182 6.63 -17.74 2.15
N SER A 183 7.15 -16.54 1.86
CA SER A 183 6.76 -15.31 2.54
C SER A 183 6.70 -14.13 1.58
N TRP A 184 5.86 -13.18 1.90
CA TRP A 184 5.79 -11.86 1.29
C TRP A 184 5.83 -10.82 2.38
N SER A 185 6.85 -9.96 2.36
CA SER A 185 7.01 -8.83 3.28
C SER A 185 6.74 -7.52 2.54
N TRP A 186 6.07 -6.58 3.19
CA TRP A 186 5.80 -5.25 2.64
C TRP A 186 5.72 -4.19 3.74
N ILE A 187 5.85 -2.93 3.35
CA ILE A 187 5.68 -1.79 4.26
C ILE A 187 4.30 -1.17 4.01
N ASP A 188 3.52 -0.99 5.08
CA ASP A 188 2.20 -0.35 5.04
C ASP A 188 2.31 1.18 5.02
N LEU A 189 1.16 1.87 4.90
CA LEU A 189 1.10 3.33 4.88
C LEU A 189 1.62 3.98 6.17
N ALA A 190 1.51 3.31 7.31
CA ALA A 190 2.03 3.79 8.59
C ALA A 190 3.55 3.57 8.76
N GLY A 191 4.19 2.84 7.84
CA GLY A 191 5.62 2.54 7.88
C GLY A 191 5.96 1.23 8.56
N HIS A 192 4.97 0.42 8.95
CA HIS A 192 5.23 -0.86 9.58
C HIS A 192 5.59 -1.94 8.56
N LEU A 193 6.60 -2.73 8.91
CA LEU A 193 6.94 -3.92 8.16
C LEU A 193 5.96 -5.05 8.51
N ASN A 194 5.28 -5.57 7.51
CA ASN A 194 4.32 -6.66 7.61
C ASN A 194 4.83 -7.90 6.88
N GLU A 195 4.35 -9.08 7.28
CA GLU A 195 4.66 -10.34 6.60
C GLU A 195 3.39 -11.18 6.42
N THR A 196 3.31 -11.82 5.26
CA THR A 196 2.33 -12.88 4.98
C THR A 196 3.08 -14.18 4.70
N LEU A 197 2.81 -15.21 5.50
CA LEU A 197 3.33 -16.55 5.30
C LEU A 197 2.37 -17.37 4.44
N PHE A 198 2.92 -18.08 3.45
CA PHE A 198 2.17 -19.01 2.61
C PHE A 198 2.53 -20.43 3.01
N THR A 199 1.73 -21.01 3.90
CA THR A 199 1.83 -22.40 4.32
C THR A 199 0.97 -23.28 3.41
N GLY A 200 1.49 -24.42 2.95
CA GLY A 200 0.70 -25.38 2.17
C GLY A 200 1.01 -25.40 0.67
N HIS A 201 2.24 -25.73 0.32
CA HIS A 201 2.69 -25.86 -1.09
C HIS A 201 1.95 -26.92 -1.91
N ASN A 202 1.10 -27.76 -1.28
CA ASN A 202 0.38 -28.88 -1.88
C ASN A 202 -1.15 -28.71 -1.90
N GLU A 203 -1.69 -27.58 -1.44
CA GLU A 203 -3.13 -27.36 -1.59
C GLU A 203 -3.43 -27.05 -3.07
N ALA A 204 -4.40 -27.81 -3.61
CA ALA A 204 -4.90 -27.53 -4.96
C ALA A 204 -5.33 -26.05 -5.02
N PRO A 205 -4.95 -25.33 -6.10
CA PRO A 205 -5.30 -23.93 -6.21
C PRO A 205 -6.80 -23.77 -6.09
N VAL A 206 -7.24 -23.14 -5.02
CA VAL A 206 -8.63 -22.72 -4.88
C VAL A 206 -8.85 -21.69 -5.97
N ALA A 207 -9.71 -22.00 -6.93
CA ALA A 207 -10.09 -21.08 -8.00
C ALA A 207 -10.93 -19.94 -7.39
N GLY A 208 -10.29 -19.07 -6.63
CA GLY A 208 -10.88 -17.83 -6.12
C GLY A 208 -10.89 -16.78 -7.22
N ALA A 209 -11.97 -16.05 -7.35
CA ALA A 209 -12.04 -14.81 -8.11
C ALA A 209 -12.28 -13.67 -7.14
N LEU A 210 -11.75 -12.48 -7.44
CA LEU A 210 -12.08 -11.29 -6.68
C LEU A 210 -13.57 -10.99 -6.80
N THR A 211 -14.21 -10.73 -5.68
CA THR A 211 -15.63 -10.36 -5.62
C THR A 211 -15.86 -8.95 -6.16
N SER A 212 -17.11 -8.58 -6.44
CA SER A 212 -17.46 -7.20 -6.81
C SER A 212 -17.13 -6.21 -5.70
N ALA A 213 -17.21 -6.63 -4.44
CA ALA A 213 -16.83 -5.81 -3.29
C ALA A 213 -15.30 -5.58 -3.24
N ASP A 214 -14.49 -6.61 -3.52
CA ASP A 214 -13.04 -6.46 -3.61
C ASP A 214 -12.66 -5.52 -4.75
N TRP A 215 -13.32 -5.62 -5.91
CA TRP A 215 -13.11 -4.72 -7.02
C TRP A 215 -13.48 -3.27 -6.69
N ALA A 216 -14.61 -3.04 -6.05
CA ALA A 216 -15.03 -1.71 -5.61
C ALA A 216 -14.00 -1.11 -4.65
N ARG A 217 -13.48 -1.91 -3.71
CA ARG A 217 -12.39 -1.52 -2.80
C ARG A 217 -11.13 -1.12 -3.58
N GLN A 218 -10.70 -1.92 -4.56
CA GLN A 218 -9.53 -1.61 -5.38
C GLN A 218 -9.72 -0.35 -6.25
N GLN A 219 -10.95 -0.04 -6.66
CA GLN A 219 -11.27 1.18 -7.42
C GLN A 219 -11.19 2.44 -6.56
N ARG A 220 -11.35 2.36 -5.24
CA ARG A 220 -11.19 3.50 -4.31
C ARG A 220 -9.74 3.85 -3.99
N VAL A 221 -8.77 2.97 -4.28
CA VAL A 221 -7.35 3.21 -3.98
C VAL A 221 -6.82 4.55 -4.49
N PRO A 222 -7.14 5.05 -5.71
CA PRO A 222 -6.69 6.37 -6.13
C PRO A 222 -7.21 7.51 -5.24
N GLN A 223 -8.45 7.41 -4.74
CA GLN A 223 -9.04 8.37 -3.81
C GLN A 223 -8.39 8.25 -2.43
N ALA A 224 -8.19 7.01 -1.96
CA ALA A 224 -7.52 6.75 -0.69
C ALA A 224 -6.10 7.37 -0.66
N ARG A 225 -5.36 7.33 -1.76
CA ARG A 225 -4.05 7.99 -1.86
C ARG A 225 -4.13 9.52 -1.76
N GLN A 226 -5.20 10.13 -2.26
CA GLN A 226 -5.41 11.57 -2.08
C GLN A 226 -5.65 11.92 -0.61
N VAL A 227 -6.41 11.09 0.11
CA VAL A 227 -6.61 11.22 1.56
C VAL A 227 -5.27 11.08 2.30
N VAL A 228 -4.48 10.05 1.99
CA VAL A 228 -3.14 9.85 2.57
C VAL A 228 -2.26 11.08 2.35
N LEU A 229 -2.20 11.59 1.11
CA LEU A 229 -1.40 12.77 0.78
C LEU A 229 -1.84 14.01 1.59
N ALA A 230 -3.15 14.20 1.78
CA ALA A 230 -3.65 15.33 2.55
C ALA A 230 -3.33 15.18 4.03
N LEU A 231 -3.48 13.98 4.62
CA LEU A 231 -3.08 13.69 6.01
C LEU A 231 -1.59 13.93 6.23
N THR A 232 -0.74 13.41 5.33
CA THR A 232 0.72 13.60 5.40
C THR A 232 1.10 15.08 5.30
N LYS A 233 0.44 15.87 4.44
CA LYS A 233 0.69 17.32 4.34
C LYS A 233 0.24 18.10 5.57
N ALA A 234 -0.74 17.59 6.28
CA ALA A 234 -1.22 18.16 7.54
C ALA A 234 -0.42 17.65 8.77
N ASP A 235 0.68 16.91 8.55
CA ASP A 235 1.52 16.31 9.60
C ASP A 235 0.70 15.43 10.58
N ILE A 236 -0.28 14.70 10.03
CA ILE A 236 -1.13 13.81 10.80
C ILE A 236 -0.61 12.39 10.66
N ASP A 237 -0.27 11.78 11.77
CA ASP A 237 0.18 10.40 11.82
C ASP A 237 -0.90 9.45 11.29
N LEU A 238 -0.49 8.55 10.40
CA LEU A 238 -1.39 7.52 9.90
C LEU A 238 -1.59 6.43 10.96
N PRO A 239 -2.84 6.04 11.24
CA PRO A 239 -3.11 4.96 12.19
C PRO A 239 -2.63 3.62 11.64
N ALA A 240 -2.40 2.66 12.52
CA ALA A 240 -2.29 1.26 12.11
C ALA A 240 -3.54 0.85 11.29
N ASP A 241 -3.35 0.04 10.26
CA ASP A 241 -4.42 -0.30 9.30
C ASP A 241 -5.04 0.92 8.57
N ALA A 242 -4.25 1.96 8.31
CA ALA A 242 -4.71 3.19 7.64
C ALA A 242 -5.46 2.89 6.34
N GLU A 243 -4.98 1.93 5.55
CA GLU A 243 -5.60 1.50 4.29
C GLU A 243 -7.06 1.10 4.48
N ARG A 244 -7.33 0.31 5.52
CA ARG A 244 -8.68 -0.16 5.83
C ARG A 244 -9.56 0.96 6.37
N HIS A 245 -9.03 1.81 7.24
CA HIS A 245 -9.78 2.93 7.80
C HIS A 245 -10.20 3.92 6.72
N ILE A 246 -9.30 4.27 5.82
CA ILE A 246 -9.58 5.17 4.70
C ILE A 246 -10.59 4.54 3.73
N ASP A 247 -10.43 3.26 3.38
CA ASP A 247 -11.39 2.56 2.50
C ASP A 247 -12.80 2.52 3.11
N GLN A 248 -12.91 2.24 4.42
CA GLN A 248 -14.18 2.26 5.15
C GLN A 248 -14.81 3.65 5.18
N ALA A 249 -14.01 4.69 5.38
CA ALA A 249 -14.48 6.07 5.36
C ALA A 249 -15.01 6.48 3.99
N LEU A 250 -14.30 6.14 2.92
CA LEU A 250 -14.75 6.40 1.54
C LEU A 250 -16.02 5.60 1.21
N LEU A 251 -16.13 4.35 1.66
CA LEU A 251 -17.35 3.55 1.51
C LEU A 251 -18.53 4.17 2.28
N GLN A 252 -18.27 4.68 3.49
CA GLN A 252 -19.31 5.35 4.29
C GLN A 252 -19.78 6.65 3.61
N ALA A 253 -18.87 7.42 3.02
CA ALA A 253 -19.21 8.60 2.22
C ALA A 253 -20.15 8.24 1.04
N ASP A 254 -19.88 7.13 0.33
CA ASP A 254 -20.74 6.61 -0.72
C ASP A 254 -22.15 6.25 -0.18
N VAL A 255 -22.22 5.58 0.98
CA VAL A 255 -23.49 5.19 1.63
C VAL A 255 -24.30 6.41 2.08
N LEU A 256 -23.63 7.47 2.50
CA LEU A 256 -24.25 8.74 2.87
C LEU A 256 -24.71 9.57 1.66
N GLY A 257 -24.38 9.15 0.43
CA GLY A 257 -24.81 9.83 -0.79
C GLY A 257 -23.93 11.01 -1.21
N LEU A 258 -22.73 11.13 -0.67
CA LEU A 258 -21.75 12.14 -1.11
C LEU A 258 -21.24 11.78 -2.51
N ILE A 259 -21.66 12.53 -3.53
CA ILE A 259 -21.37 12.25 -4.95
C ILE A 259 -20.07 12.93 -5.38
N LEU A 260 -19.82 14.16 -4.92
CA LEU A 260 -18.67 14.94 -5.29
C LEU A 260 -17.39 14.32 -4.69
N LEU A 261 -16.34 14.25 -5.50
CA LEU A 261 -15.06 13.70 -5.05
C LEU A 261 -14.50 14.47 -3.85
N GLU A 262 -14.56 15.79 -3.88
CA GLU A 262 -14.11 16.68 -2.81
C GLU A 262 -14.83 16.41 -1.48
N ASP A 263 -16.15 16.19 -1.50
CA ASP A 263 -16.92 15.89 -0.30
C ASP A 263 -16.56 14.52 0.28
N ARG A 264 -16.35 13.53 -0.59
CA ARG A 264 -15.90 12.18 -0.18
C ARG A 264 -14.52 12.21 0.46
N LEU A 265 -13.61 12.99 -0.12
CA LEU A 265 -12.25 13.15 0.43
C LEU A 265 -12.31 13.91 1.77
N CYS A 266 -13.07 15.00 1.85
CA CYS A 266 -13.30 15.76 3.08
C CYS A 266 -13.87 14.85 4.19
N PHE A 267 -14.89 14.05 3.88
CA PHE A 267 -15.48 13.09 4.80
C PHE A 267 -14.45 12.08 5.31
N ALA A 268 -13.64 11.52 4.40
CA ALA A 268 -12.63 10.51 4.75
C ALA A 268 -11.50 11.11 5.59
N LEU A 269 -11.05 12.34 5.29
CA LEU A 269 -10.07 13.07 6.08
C LEU A 269 -10.53 13.25 7.54
N HIS A 270 -11.76 13.72 7.74
CA HIS A 270 -12.33 13.87 9.07
C HIS A 270 -12.52 12.53 9.78
N SER A 271 -12.90 11.49 9.06
CA SER A 271 -13.07 10.15 9.63
C SER A 271 -11.76 9.54 10.17
N VAL A 272 -10.65 9.84 9.52
CA VAL A 272 -9.31 9.37 9.94
C VAL A 272 -8.72 10.31 11.00
N GLY A 273 -8.81 11.62 10.80
CA GLY A 273 -8.15 12.59 11.67
C GLY A 273 -8.90 12.85 12.98
N ILE A 274 -10.24 12.82 12.97
CA ILE A 274 -11.06 13.07 14.16
C ILE A 274 -11.56 11.76 14.77
N GLY A 275 -12.04 10.85 13.91
CA GLY A 275 -12.56 9.55 14.32
C GLY A 275 -13.76 9.10 13.49
N PRO A 276 -14.00 7.78 13.34
CA PRO A 276 -14.95 7.21 12.39
C PRO A 276 -16.42 7.57 12.67
N GLN A 277 -16.75 8.06 13.85
CA GLN A 277 -18.11 8.37 14.27
C GLN A 277 -18.45 9.88 14.24
N TRP A 278 -17.52 10.74 13.82
CA TRP A 278 -17.69 12.20 13.81
C TRP A 278 -18.98 12.66 13.13
N HIS A 279 -19.37 11.98 12.05
CA HIS A 279 -20.55 12.26 11.22
C HIS A 279 -21.88 12.04 11.94
N ARG A 280 -21.89 11.38 13.12
CA ARG A 280 -23.09 11.17 13.93
C ARG A 280 -23.45 12.36 14.81
N HIS A 281 -22.55 13.32 14.97
CA HIS A 281 -22.86 14.55 15.67
C HIS A 281 -23.92 15.34 14.88
N PRO A 282 -25.00 15.89 15.52
CA PRO A 282 -26.09 16.55 14.80
C PRO A 282 -25.64 17.66 13.84
N ALA A 283 -24.66 18.48 14.24
CA ALA A 283 -24.12 19.54 13.37
C ALA A 283 -23.40 18.96 12.15
N ALA A 284 -22.60 17.90 12.33
CA ALA A 284 -21.93 17.23 11.22
C ALA A 284 -22.93 16.55 10.27
N THR A 285 -23.99 15.93 10.80
CA THR A 285 -25.07 15.37 10.00
C THR A 285 -25.74 16.46 9.14
N ALA A 286 -26.02 17.63 9.69
CA ALA A 286 -26.59 18.75 8.95
C ALA A 286 -25.67 19.23 7.81
N CYS A 287 -24.35 19.31 8.05
CA CYS A 287 -23.38 19.64 6.98
C CYS A 287 -23.39 18.61 5.86
N ILE A 288 -23.47 17.32 6.19
CA ILE A 288 -23.55 16.23 5.21
C ILE A 288 -24.85 16.33 4.41
N GLU A 289 -25.98 16.64 5.06
CA GLU A 289 -27.26 16.86 4.38
C GLU A 289 -27.19 18.05 3.41
N CYS A 290 -26.57 19.18 3.78
CA CYS A 290 -26.36 20.30 2.87
C CYS A 290 -25.53 19.90 1.65
N ALA A 291 -24.45 19.13 1.85
CA ALA A 291 -23.61 18.65 0.75
C ALA A 291 -24.36 17.66 -0.16
N THR A 292 -25.13 16.75 0.40
CA THR A 292 -25.89 15.76 -0.39
C THR A 292 -27.04 16.40 -1.16
N ASN A 293 -27.61 17.48 -0.64
CA ASN A 293 -28.63 18.28 -1.32
C ASN A 293 -28.06 19.24 -2.39
N GLY A 294 -26.72 19.39 -2.45
CA GLY A 294 -26.05 20.31 -3.36
C GLY A 294 -26.18 21.79 -2.98
N GLU A 295 -26.46 22.09 -1.70
CA GLU A 295 -26.58 23.45 -1.18
C GLU A 295 -25.19 24.10 -0.95
N SER A 296 -24.20 23.29 -0.56
CA SER A 296 -22.79 23.69 -0.38
C SER A 296 -21.89 22.45 -0.52
N THR A 297 -20.57 22.64 -0.59
CA THR A 297 -19.64 21.53 -0.37
C THR A 297 -19.61 21.14 1.11
N LEU A 298 -19.19 19.92 1.41
CA LEU A 298 -19.01 19.48 2.81
C LEU A 298 -17.98 20.33 3.54
N ALA A 299 -16.89 20.72 2.86
CA ALA A 299 -15.86 21.57 3.42
C ALA A 299 -16.44 22.95 3.79
N ASP A 300 -17.14 23.64 2.86
CA ASP A 300 -17.74 24.94 3.14
C ASP A 300 -18.78 24.89 4.27
N ALA A 301 -19.55 23.80 4.34
CA ALA A 301 -20.54 23.61 5.40
C ALA A 301 -19.89 23.41 6.79
N LEU A 302 -18.75 22.71 6.85
CA LEU A 302 -17.99 22.52 8.06
C LEU A 302 -17.27 23.80 8.49
N ASP A 303 -16.67 24.54 7.55
CA ASP A 303 -16.00 25.83 7.80
C ASP A 303 -16.96 26.91 8.33
N ALA A 304 -18.25 26.78 8.06
CA ALA A 304 -19.27 27.69 8.61
C ALA A 304 -19.64 27.42 10.08
N LEU A 305 -19.16 26.31 10.66
CA LEU A 305 -19.39 25.99 12.08
C LEU A 305 -18.43 26.80 12.98
N ASP A 306 -18.92 27.15 14.17
CA ASP A 306 -18.05 27.78 15.17
C ASP A 306 -17.10 26.78 15.83
N ASP A 307 -15.99 27.29 16.37
CA ASP A 307 -14.93 26.49 16.99
C ASP A 307 -15.43 25.59 18.13
N GLU A 308 -16.45 26.06 18.89
CA GLU A 308 -17.02 25.30 20.01
C GLU A 308 -17.78 24.07 19.49
N THR A 309 -18.53 24.23 18.39
CA THR A 309 -19.25 23.12 17.74
C THR A 309 -18.27 22.11 17.13
N LEU A 310 -17.24 22.59 16.45
CA LEU A 310 -16.18 21.72 15.89
C LEU A 310 -15.47 20.94 17.02
N HIS A 311 -15.17 21.59 18.13
CA HIS A 311 -14.57 20.92 19.30
C HIS A 311 -15.50 19.85 19.88
N ARG A 312 -16.82 20.08 19.93
CA ARG A 312 -17.81 19.09 20.39
C ARG A 312 -17.91 17.90 19.45
N ILE A 313 -17.82 18.12 18.12
CA ILE A 313 -17.75 17.04 17.12
C ILE A 313 -16.52 16.17 17.41
N ALA A 314 -15.36 16.78 17.62
CA ALA A 314 -14.12 16.08 17.90
C ALA A 314 -14.17 15.27 19.21
N ILE A 315 -14.75 15.83 20.29
CA ILE A 315 -14.93 15.11 21.55
C ILE A 315 -15.85 13.89 21.36
N THR A 316 -16.99 14.08 20.69
CA THR A 316 -17.96 13.01 20.43
C THR A 316 -17.36 11.88 19.60
N ALA A 317 -16.49 12.22 18.65
CA ALA A 317 -15.74 11.25 17.85
C ALA A 317 -14.61 10.57 18.63
N GLY A 318 -13.98 11.32 19.54
CA GLY A 318 -12.76 10.92 20.26
C GLY A 318 -12.99 10.12 21.54
N GLU A 319 -14.22 9.92 22.00
CA GLU A 319 -14.50 8.99 23.12
C GLU A 319 -14.02 7.55 22.84
N HIS A 320 -13.51 7.31 21.63
CA HIS A 320 -12.98 6.01 21.19
C HIS A 320 -11.54 6.03 20.65
N VAL A 321 -10.84 7.19 20.58
CA VAL A 321 -9.44 7.25 20.08
C VAL A 321 -8.63 8.27 20.91
N GLY A 322 -7.49 7.84 21.44
CA GLY A 322 -6.59 8.67 22.26
C GLY A 322 -6.11 9.92 21.51
N THR A 323 -6.45 11.02 22.09
CA THR A 323 -6.14 12.44 21.86
C THR A 323 -4.90 12.83 21.04
N LYS A 324 -5.12 13.51 19.91
CA LYS A 324 -4.40 14.73 19.48
C LYS A 324 -5.44 15.77 19.03
N THR A 325 -5.21 17.03 19.36
CA THR A 325 -6.18 18.12 19.37
C THR A 325 -6.57 18.64 18.00
N SER A 326 -7.87 18.84 17.77
CA SER A 326 -8.58 19.34 16.59
C SER A 326 -8.09 20.68 15.99
N LYS A 327 -7.24 21.44 16.69
CA LYS A 327 -6.82 22.78 16.24
C LYS A 327 -5.91 22.78 15.01
N GLU A 328 -5.24 21.66 14.70
CA GLU A 328 -4.32 21.54 13.56
C GLU A 328 -5.00 21.14 12.27
N PHE A 329 -6.28 20.72 12.35
CA PHE A 329 -7.05 20.26 11.17
C PHE A 329 -7.77 21.41 10.44
N MET A 330 -7.90 22.59 11.07
CA MET A 330 -8.76 23.67 10.63
C MET A 330 -8.01 24.98 10.37
N ALA A 331 -6.70 24.95 10.32
CA ALA A 331 -5.83 26.06 9.90
C ALA A 331 -5.20 25.75 8.52
#